data_db17d79de0b328e67288d2d7444c0701
#
_entry.id   db17d79de0b328e67288d2d7444c0701
#
_cell.length_a   1.000
_cell.length_b   1.000
_cell.length_c   1.000
_cell.angle_alpha   90.00
_cell.angle_beta   90.00
_cell.angle_gamma   90.00
#
_symmetry.space_group_name_H-M   'P 1'
#
loop_
_entity.id
_entity.type
_entity.pdbx_description
1 polymer ?
#
loop_
_entity_poly.entity_id
_entity_poly.type
_entity_poly.pdbx_seq_one_letter_code
_entity_poly.pdbx_strand_id
1 'polypeptide(L)'
;MVASHFDSAGQANASLEREQFIYTFLVLLVLTPGLIVLQPSIIKRLPNRLTKLEAGDHCLDVERVDKKGKTLQVFFLVLGIKLTCFLGSVYWLVLRANLSYPPMISMQYLMIVTSIFLLLIVCWAIFWQSYFKVTH
;
A
#
# COMPACT_ATOMS: atom_id res chain seq x y z
N MET A 1 -0.49 25.34 -13.41
CA MET A 1 -0.35 24.89 -12.03
C MET A 1 -1.50 23.95 -11.69
N VAL A 2 -1.26 22.96 -10.83
CA VAL A 2 -2.26 21.99 -10.37
C VAL A 2 -2.33 22.09 -8.86
N ALA A 3 -3.53 22.24 -8.30
CA ALA A 3 -3.74 22.22 -6.85
C ALA A 3 -3.36 20.83 -6.33
N SER A 4 -2.42 20.77 -5.38
CA SER A 4 -1.83 19.55 -4.85
C SER A 4 -2.11 19.32 -3.38
N HIS A 5 -2.39 20.40 -2.64
CA HIS A 5 -2.73 20.36 -1.24
C HIS A 5 -4.07 21.05 -1.01
N PHE A 6 -4.88 20.45 -0.14
CA PHE A 6 -6.21 20.92 0.20
C PHE A 6 -6.33 21.01 1.72
N ASP A 7 -7.03 22.02 2.20
CA ASP A 7 -7.30 22.21 3.62
C ASP A 7 -8.45 21.29 4.11
N SER A 8 -8.79 21.41 5.38
CA SER A 8 -9.90 20.63 5.98
C SER A 8 -11.28 20.99 5.43
N ALA A 9 -11.44 22.13 4.77
CA ALA A 9 -12.66 22.53 4.07
C ALA A 9 -12.67 22.04 2.61
N GLY A 10 -11.60 21.40 2.14
CA GLY A 10 -11.43 20.94 0.77
C GLY A 10 -10.99 22.02 -0.21
N GLN A 11 -10.60 23.19 0.26
CA GLN A 11 -10.10 24.27 -0.59
C GLN A 11 -8.61 24.09 -0.88
N ALA A 12 -8.20 24.39 -2.10
CA ALA A 12 -6.80 24.33 -2.49
C ALA A 12 -5.98 25.41 -1.75
N ASN A 13 -4.96 25.00 -1.01
CA ASN A 13 -4.06 25.89 -0.28
C ASN A 13 -2.61 25.88 -0.79
N ALA A 14 -2.26 24.94 -1.68
CA ALA A 14 -0.99 24.95 -2.40
C ALA A 14 -1.13 24.30 -3.78
N SER A 15 -0.29 24.74 -4.71
CA SER A 15 -0.24 24.23 -6.07
C SER A 15 1.18 23.88 -6.49
N LEU A 16 1.32 22.88 -7.35
CA LEU A 16 2.57 22.47 -7.99
C LEU A 16 2.51 22.74 -9.50
N GLU A 17 3.68 22.80 -10.11
CA GLU A 17 3.74 22.73 -11.57
C GLU A 17 3.20 21.38 -12.06
N ARG A 18 2.55 21.39 -13.22
CA ARG A 18 1.90 20.19 -13.78
C ARG A 18 2.86 19.01 -13.89
N GLU A 19 4.08 19.26 -14.35
CA GLU A 19 5.09 18.21 -14.51
C GLU A 19 5.53 17.64 -13.17
N GLN A 20 5.83 18.49 -12.19
CA GLN A 20 6.20 18.07 -10.84
C GLN A 20 5.09 17.26 -10.17
N PHE A 21 3.82 17.68 -10.35
CA PHE A 21 2.67 16.95 -9.82
C PHE A 21 2.59 15.55 -10.40
N ILE A 22 2.70 15.41 -11.74
CA ILE A 22 2.65 14.11 -12.42
C ILE A 22 3.81 13.22 -11.96
N TYR A 23 5.04 13.73 -11.94
CA TYR A 23 6.21 12.96 -11.50
C TYR A 23 6.08 12.50 -10.05
N THR A 24 5.69 13.37 -9.15
CA THR A 24 5.52 13.03 -7.72
C THR A 24 4.49 11.92 -7.54
N PHE A 25 3.35 12.04 -8.21
CA PHE A 25 2.30 11.04 -8.12
C PHE A 25 2.69 9.71 -8.75
N LEU A 26 3.36 9.74 -9.89
CA LEU A 26 3.81 8.54 -10.59
C LEU A 26 4.86 7.79 -9.75
N VAL A 27 5.78 8.52 -9.15
CA VAL A 27 6.76 7.95 -8.20
C VAL A 27 6.06 7.31 -7.01
N LEU A 28 5.11 7.99 -6.38
CA LEU A 28 4.33 7.43 -5.26
C LEU A 28 3.54 6.19 -5.68
N LEU A 29 2.90 6.22 -6.84
CA LEU A 29 2.04 5.14 -7.33
C LEU A 29 2.84 3.86 -7.67
N VAL A 30 4.08 4.00 -8.13
CA VAL A 30 4.93 2.87 -8.53
C VAL A 30 5.87 2.45 -7.41
N LEU A 31 6.57 3.41 -6.79
CA LEU A 31 7.61 3.13 -5.82
C LEU A 31 7.04 2.52 -4.53
N THR A 32 5.96 3.08 -3.99
CA THR A 32 5.42 2.64 -2.70
C THR A 32 4.89 1.19 -2.75
N PRO A 33 3.98 0.82 -3.67
CA PRO A 33 3.55 -0.58 -3.77
C PRO A 33 4.68 -1.49 -4.29
N GLY A 34 5.57 -0.99 -5.14
CA GLY A 34 6.73 -1.74 -5.63
C GLY A 34 7.66 -2.17 -4.49
N LEU A 35 7.99 -1.27 -3.57
CA LEU A 35 8.79 -1.59 -2.38
C LEU A 35 8.10 -2.64 -1.50
N ILE A 36 6.78 -2.55 -1.33
CA ILE A 36 6.01 -3.53 -0.55
C ILE A 36 6.08 -4.92 -1.20
N VAL A 37 5.87 -5.02 -2.49
CA VAL A 37 5.91 -6.29 -3.23
C VAL A 37 7.32 -6.90 -3.25
N LEU A 38 8.36 -6.08 -3.24
CA LEU A 38 9.75 -6.53 -3.22
C LEU A 38 10.23 -7.02 -1.85
N GLN A 39 9.56 -6.64 -0.75
CA GLN A 39 9.99 -7.01 0.61
C GLN A 39 10.27 -8.51 0.80
N PRO A 40 9.41 -9.46 0.37
CA PRO A 40 9.70 -10.89 0.54
C PRO A 40 10.96 -11.34 -0.19
N SER A 41 11.24 -10.76 -1.35
CA SER A 41 12.44 -11.07 -2.13
C SER A 41 13.71 -10.52 -1.48
N ILE A 42 13.60 -9.37 -0.84
CA ILE A 42 14.71 -8.76 -0.08
C ILE A 42 15.00 -9.60 1.17
N ILE A 43 13.95 -9.99 1.93
CA ILE A 43 14.07 -10.80 3.15
C ILE A 43 14.74 -12.14 2.84
N LYS A 44 14.39 -12.79 1.73
CA LYS A 44 15.04 -14.05 1.29
C LYS A 44 16.53 -13.90 0.99
N ARG A 45 17.01 -12.72 0.63
CA ARG A 45 18.41 -12.45 0.33
C ARG A 45 19.24 -12.01 1.56
N LEU A 46 18.58 -11.71 2.68
CA LEU A 46 19.31 -11.40 3.92
C LEU A 46 20.01 -12.66 4.46
N PRO A 47 21.27 -12.53 4.91
CA PRO A 47 22.00 -13.66 5.45
C PRO A 47 21.25 -14.24 6.65
N ASN A 48 21.22 -15.59 6.70
CA ASN A 48 20.51 -16.40 7.73
C ASN A 48 20.80 -16.02 9.19
N ARG A 49 21.78 -15.18 9.46
CA ARG A 49 22.11 -14.71 10.82
C ARG A 49 21.01 -13.80 11.41
N LEU A 50 20.24 -13.11 10.59
CA LEU A 50 19.14 -12.23 11.04
C LEU A 50 17.79 -12.97 11.14
N THR A 51 17.66 -14.10 10.48
CA THR A 51 16.45 -14.94 10.50
C THR A 51 16.53 -16.07 11.55
N LYS A 52 17.68 -16.24 12.21
CA LYS A 52 17.93 -17.30 13.23
C LYS A 52 17.29 -17.05 14.60
N LEU A 53 16.43 -16.07 14.75
CA LEU A 53 15.82 -15.79 16.06
C LEU A 53 14.74 -16.81 16.50
N GLU A 54 14.41 -17.82 15.66
CA GLU A 54 13.41 -18.84 16.02
C GLU A 54 13.70 -20.26 15.47
N ALA A 55 14.91 -20.56 15.08
CA ALA A 55 15.26 -21.93 14.70
C ALA A 55 15.83 -22.69 15.90
N GLY A 56 14.96 -23.05 16.81
CA GLY A 56 15.19 -24.21 17.68
C GLY A 56 15.37 -25.46 16.82
N ASP A 57 16.32 -26.31 17.20
CA ASP A 57 16.84 -27.55 16.65
C ASP A 57 15.82 -28.53 16.03
N HIS A 58 15.16 -28.18 14.95
CA HIS A 58 14.54 -29.17 14.08
C HIS A 58 14.82 -28.80 12.61
N CYS A 59 15.36 -29.79 11.91
CA CYS A 59 15.49 -29.85 10.45
C CYS A 59 14.13 -29.56 9.82
N LEU A 60 13.77 -28.25 9.72
CA LEU A 60 12.52 -27.80 9.14
C LEU A 60 12.57 -28.14 7.66
N ASP A 61 11.69 -29.04 7.29
CA ASP A 61 11.36 -29.46 5.95
C ASP A 61 11.48 -28.27 4.97
N VAL A 62 12.42 -28.34 4.07
CA VAL A 62 12.69 -27.32 3.04
C VAL A 62 11.39 -26.93 2.32
N GLU A 63 10.47 -27.89 2.19
CA GLU A 63 9.15 -27.71 1.59
C GLU A 63 8.23 -26.78 2.41
N ARG A 64 8.31 -26.82 3.76
CA ARG A 64 7.56 -25.89 4.64
C ARG A 64 8.05 -24.46 4.51
N VAL A 65 9.34 -24.27 4.40
CA VAL A 65 9.96 -22.94 4.24
C VAL A 65 9.56 -22.34 2.89
N ASP A 66 9.51 -23.14 1.82
CA ASP A 66 9.13 -22.66 0.50
C ASP A 66 7.63 -22.31 0.42
N LYS A 67 6.76 -23.12 1.04
CA LYS A 67 5.32 -22.79 1.16
C LYS A 67 5.08 -21.49 1.93
N LYS A 68 5.74 -21.29 3.07
CA LYS A 68 5.65 -20.04 3.84
C LYS A 68 6.13 -18.85 3.02
N GLY A 69 7.21 -19.01 2.25
CA GLY A 69 7.74 -17.98 1.37
C GLY A 69 6.77 -17.56 0.26
N LYS A 70 6.11 -18.52 -0.39
CA LYS A 70 5.09 -18.26 -1.42
C LYS A 70 3.86 -17.56 -0.82
N THR A 71 3.40 -18.02 0.33
CA THR A 71 2.27 -17.41 1.05
C THR A 71 2.56 -15.94 1.40
N LEU A 72 3.77 -15.66 1.88
CA LEU A 72 4.21 -14.30 2.19
C LEU A 72 4.28 -13.42 0.93
N GLN A 73 4.71 -13.96 -0.21
CA GLN A 73 4.71 -13.22 -1.48
C GLN A 73 3.30 -12.82 -1.90
N VAL A 74 2.32 -13.74 -1.81
CA VAL A 74 0.92 -13.44 -2.12
C VAL A 74 0.37 -12.39 -1.17
N PHE A 75 0.71 -12.47 0.12
CA PHE A 75 0.34 -11.48 1.13
C PHE A 75 0.77 -10.06 0.72
N PHE A 76 2.05 -9.85 0.42
CA PHE A 76 2.56 -8.55 0.04
C PHE A 76 2.07 -8.09 -1.35
N LEU A 77 1.84 -9.01 -2.27
CA LEU A 77 1.27 -8.68 -3.58
C LEU A 77 -0.14 -8.11 -3.45
N VAL A 78 -1.00 -8.77 -2.68
CA VAL A 78 -2.38 -8.31 -2.44
C VAL A 78 -2.40 -6.95 -1.72
N LEU A 79 -1.49 -6.75 -0.76
CA LEU A 79 -1.33 -5.46 -0.09
C LEU A 79 -0.90 -4.36 -1.08
N GLY A 80 0.06 -4.65 -1.94
CA GLY A 80 0.53 -3.73 -2.98
C GLY A 80 -0.59 -3.33 -3.94
N ILE A 81 -1.40 -4.29 -4.40
CA ILE A 81 -2.57 -4.02 -5.27
C ILE A 81 -3.56 -3.09 -4.58
N LYS A 82 -3.93 -3.37 -3.32
CA LYS A 82 -4.87 -2.53 -2.55
C LYS A 82 -4.35 -1.10 -2.41
N LEU A 83 -3.06 -0.94 -2.11
CA LEU A 83 -2.44 0.36 -1.99
C LEU A 83 -2.41 1.11 -3.32
N THR A 84 -2.11 0.42 -4.43
CA THR A 84 -2.17 1.02 -5.77
C THR A 84 -3.57 1.51 -6.12
N CYS A 85 -4.60 0.72 -5.83
CA CYS A 85 -6.00 1.11 -6.04
C CYS A 85 -6.37 2.34 -5.19
N PHE A 86 -5.94 2.38 -3.93
CA PHE A 86 -6.18 3.52 -3.05
C PHE A 86 -5.50 4.79 -3.56
N LEU A 87 -4.20 4.74 -3.86
CA LEU A 87 -3.45 5.88 -4.39
C LEU A 87 -4.03 6.36 -5.72
N GLY A 88 -4.42 5.44 -6.60
CA GLY A 88 -5.09 5.76 -7.87
C GLY A 88 -6.42 6.48 -7.66
N SER A 89 -7.20 6.05 -6.66
CA SER A 89 -8.48 6.71 -6.30
C SER A 89 -8.26 8.11 -5.76
N VAL A 90 -7.26 8.31 -4.89
CA VAL A 90 -6.89 9.64 -4.39
C VAL A 90 -6.41 10.54 -5.53
N TYR A 91 -5.57 10.02 -6.41
CA TYR A 91 -5.11 10.74 -7.59
C TYR A 91 -6.28 11.20 -8.47
N TRP A 92 -7.22 10.31 -8.73
CA TRP A 92 -8.44 10.62 -9.49
C TRP A 92 -9.25 11.74 -8.83
N LEU A 93 -9.43 11.70 -7.50
CA LEU A 93 -10.13 12.76 -6.76
C LEU A 93 -9.43 14.11 -6.89
N VAL A 94 -8.10 14.14 -6.78
CA VAL A 94 -7.30 15.37 -6.96
C VAL A 94 -7.42 15.90 -8.38
N LEU A 95 -7.34 15.04 -9.40
CA LEU A 95 -7.54 15.47 -10.78
C LEU A 95 -8.94 16.06 -10.99
N ARG A 96 -9.96 15.41 -10.44
CA ARG A 96 -11.34 15.89 -10.56
C ARG A 96 -11.55 17.23 -9.84
N ALA A 97 -10.91 17.41 -8.67
CA ALA A 97 -10.93 18.67 -7.93
C ALA A 97 -10.33 19.83 -8.75
N ASN A 98 -9.31 19.56 -9.56
CA ASN A 98 -8.69 20.56 -10.43
C ASN A 98 -9.52 20.91 -11.69
N LEU A 99 -10.61 20.19 -11.97
CA LEU A 99 -11.54 20.55 -13.04
C LEU A 99 -12.59 21.59 -12.60
N SER A 100 -12.73 21.83 -11.30
CA SER A 100 -13.60 22.86 -10.73
C SER A 100 -12.86 24.19 -10.57
N TYR A 101 -13.59 25.29 -10.59
CA TYR A 101 -13.02 26.60 -10.30
C TYR A 101 -13.89 27.33 -9.25
N PRO A 102 -13.36 27.66 -8.06
CA PRO A 102 -12.02 27.33 -7.55
C PRO A 102 -11.80 25.82 -7.37
N PRO A 103 -10.54 25.32 -7.41
CA PRO A 103 -10.24 23.92 -7.19
C PRO A 103 -10.67 23.48 -5.79
N MET A 104 -11.59 22.51 -5.71
CA MET A 104 -12.13 22.00 -4.45
C MET A 104 -12.20 20.47 -4.49
N ILE A 105 -11.66 19.82 -3.45
CA ILE A 105 -11.81 18.37 -3.27
C ILE A 105 -13.05 18.08 -2.41
N SER A 106 -13.83 17.11 -2.82
CA SER A 106 -14.94 16.64 -1.98
C SER A 106 -14.43 15.82 -0.81
N MET A 107 -14.44 16.39 0.39
CA MET A 107 -14.04 15.72 1.62
C MET A 107 -14.88 14.47 1.91
N GLN A 108 -16.16 14.46 1.54
CA GLN A 108 -17.02 13.29 1.70
C GLN A 108 -16.49 12.10 0.89
N TYR A 109 -16.17 12.30 -0.39
CA TYR A 109 -15.61 11.21 -1.22
C TYR A 109 -14.23 10.76 -0.71
N LEU A 110 -13.38 11.68 -0.26
CA LEU A 110 -12.09 11.35 0.30
C LEU A 110 -12.25 10.50 1.57
N MET A 111 -13.15 10.87 2.47
CA MET A 111 -13.44 10.09 3.68
C MET A 111 -14.02 8.70 3.36
N ILE A 112 -14.92 8.60 2.38
CA ILE A 112 -15.48 7.32 1.94
C ILE A 112 -14.38 6.40 1.40
N VAL A 113 -13.55 6.89 0.48
CA VAL A 113 -12.44 6.12 -0.11
C VAL A 113 -11.45 5.66 0.96
N THR A 114 -11.09 6.54 1.89
CA THR A 114 -10.18 6.22 2.99
C THR A 114 -10.79 5.19 3.94
N SER A 115 -12.08 5.34 4.29
CA SER A 115 -12.78 4.39 5.17
C SER A 115 -12.90 3.01 4.54
N ILE A 116 -13.23 2.92 3.26
CA ILE A 116 -13.27 1.65 2.52
C ILE A 116 -11.88 1.00 2.51
N PHE A 117 -10.84 1.77 2.23
CA PHE A 117 -9.47 1.25 2.25
C PHE A 117 -9.08 0.70 3.61
N LEU A 118 -9.34 1.43 4.70
CA LEU A 118 -9.06 0.98 6.07
C LEU A 118 -9.83 -0.29 6.43
N LEU A 119 -11.11 -0.38 6.09
CA LEU A 119 -11.92 -1.59 6.29
C LEU A 119 -11.33 -2.78 5.54
N LEU A 120 -10.94 -2.59 4.28
CA LEU A 120 -10.32 -3.65 3.48
C LEU A 120 -8.98 -4.12 4.05
N ILE A 121 -8.18 -3.22 4.65
CA ILE A 121 -6.93 -3.57 5.33
C ILE A 121 -7.21 -4.35 6.61
N VAL A 122 -8.16 -3.89 7.45
CA VAL A 122 -8.52 -4.56 8.70
C VAL A 122 -9.08 -5.97 8.43
N CYS A 123 -10.05 -6.10 7.53
CA CYS A 123 -10.61 -7.40 7.14
C CYS A 123 -9.53 -8.35 6.62
N TRP A 124 -8.62 -7.83 5.81
CA TRP A 124 -7.52 -8.60 5.27
C TRP A 124 -6.51 -9.03 6.34
N ALA A 125 -6.18 -8.16 7.31
CA ALA A 125 -5.31 -8.49 8.43
C ALA A 125 -5.91 -9.58 9.32
N ILE A 126 -7.22 -9.50 9.63
CA ILE A 126 -7.95 -10.52 10.40
C ILE A 126 -7.96 -11.85 9.65
N PHE A 127 -8.22 -11.84 8.35
CA PHE A 127 -8.20 -13.05 7.52
C PHE A 127 -6.82 -13.74 7.60
N TRP A 128 -5.73 -12.99 7.46
CA TRP A 128 -4.39 -13.54 7.53
C TRP A 128 -4.01 -14.03 8.93
N GLN A 129 -4.41 -13.32 9.98
CA GLN A 129 -4.23 -13.81 11.36
C GLN A 129 -4.93 -15.16 11.58
N SER A 130 -6.16 -15.30 11.10
CA SER A 130 -6.91 -16.55 11.20
C SER A 130 -6.25 -17.67 10.39
N TYR A 131 -5.78 -17.37 9.18
CA TYR A 131 -5.08 -18.32 8.32
C TYR A 131 -3.79 -18.85 8.98
N PHE A 132 -2.98 -17.99 9.57
CA PHE A 132 -1.75 -18.40 10.24
C PHE A 132 -2.00 -19.18 11.56
N LYS A 133 -3.09 -18.89 12.27
CA LYS A 133 -3.46 -19.65 13.47
C LYS A 133 -3.92 -21.08 13.17
N VAL A 134 -4.55 -21.33 12.05
CA VAL A 134 -5.04 -22.67 11.67
C VAL A 134 -3.92 -23.55 11.13
N THR A 135 -2.82 -22.95 10.64
CA THR A 135 -1.68 -23.69 10.06
C THR A 135 -0.59 -24.00 11.09
N HIS A 136 -0.78 -23.62 12.35
CA HIS A 136 0.05 -24.01 13.51
C HIS A 136 -0.72 -24.91 14.46
#